data_387b7403143a099fe350b2382ec18912
#
_entry.id   387b7403143a099fe350b2382ec18912
#
_cell.length_a   1.000
_cell.length_b   1.000
_cell.length_c   1.000
_cell.angle_alpha   90.00
_cell.angle_beta   90.00
_cell.angle_gamma   90.00
#
_symmetry.space_group_name_H-M   'P 1'
#
loop_
_entity.id
_entity.type
_entity.pdbx_description
1 polymer ?
#
loop_
_entity_poly.entity_id
_entity_poly.type
_entity_poly.pdbx_seq_one_letter_code
_entity_poly.pdbx_strand_id
1 'polypeptide(L)'
;MEERARVERLDLPAGRRVIVISDIHGNIDFFQALLTQVGFCEEDTLIILGDLLEKGEGSLTLLRHVMDMTQRYDVRMVCGNCDNLAYNFVDCPAQIPESFYVRYLGKWGKKSILHQMAEEVGLPLRGPADYPALQAAIPRHFPRELAFLRSLPTMLVSDRYLFVHGGVPREDRLEELPAWPCMKDDDFVGQYHSFSRWVVVGHWPVTLYRPHHQSACPLVLPHRHIVSIDGGCNLKCDGQLNALILRWEEDPVTYESYDGFPLAVAADGQQGDDDCINIRWSQNPVEVLAHGPEFCRCLHLASGRTLDILTDYLYEEGGVTRAEDCTDHKIALRPGDVVSVVRRTSRGALVKRDGLSGWYTGRLLPAPPDAKPYFSPLTV
;
A
#
# COMPACT_ATOMS: atom_id res chain seq x y z
N MET A 1 -26.28 -12.42 -8.64
CA MET A 1 -26.17 -11.07 -9.27
C MET A 1 -24.89 -10.46 -8.74
N GLU A 2 -24.11 -9.86 -9.61
CA GLU A 2 -22.89 -9.12 -9.21
C GLU A 2 -23.29 -7.91 -8.34
N GLU A 3 -22.60 -7.72 -7.23
CA GLU A 3 -22.87 -6.59 -6.33
C GLU A 3 -22.55 -5.27 -7.03
N ARG A 4 -23.48 -4.31 -6.96
CA ARG A 4 -23.30 -2.96 -7.53
C ARG A 4 -22.50 -2.07 -6.60
N ALA A 5 -21.77 -1.14 -7.18
CA ALA A 5 -21.03 -0.14 -6.43
C ALA A 5 -21.96 0.70 -5.55
N ARG A 6 -21.59 0.84 -4.28
CA ARG A 6 -22.25 1.75 -3.34
C ARG A 6 -21.53 3.08 -3.37
N VAL A 7 -22.22 4.11 -3.84
CA VAL A 7 -21.70 5.46 -4.02
C VAL A 7 -22.22 6.35 -2.90
N GLU A 8 -21.33 6.96 -2.15
CA GLU A 8 -21.66 7.94 -1.12
C GLU A 8 -21.21 9.33 -1.56
N ARG A 9 -22.10 10.31 -1.47
CA ARG A 9 -21.78 11.69 -1.80
C ARG A 9 -21.01 12.34 -0.66
N LEU A 10 -19.90 12.98 -1.00
CA LEU A 10 -19.05 13.71 -0.08
C LEU A 10 -19.18 15.21 -0.33
N ASP A 11 -19.62 15.93 0.70
CA ASP A 11 -19.73 17.39 0.70
C ASP A 11 -19.05 17.93 1.96
N LEU A 12 -18.04 18.77 1.77
CA LEU A 12 -17.23 19.31 2.85
C LEU A 12 -17.13 20.85 2.70
N PRO A 13 -16.94 21.58 3.80
CA PRO A 13 -16.71 23.02 3.73
C PRO A 13 -15.46 23.36 2.90
N ALA A 14 -15.53 24.43 2.11
CA ALA A 14 -14.36 24.94 1.38
C ALA A 14 -13.20 25.24 2.34
N GLY A 15 -11.98 24.97 1.92
CA GLY A 15 -10.78 25.11 2.73
C GLY A 15 -10.57 24.04 3.80
N ARG A 16 -11.52 23.10 3.99
CA ARG A 16 -11.36 21.96 4.90
C ARG A 16 -10.12 21.18 4.54
N ARG A 17 -9.22 20.92 5.50
CA ARG A 17 -8.08 20.05 5.27
C ARG A 17 -8.56 18.59 5.23
N VAL A 18 -8.21 17.91 4.14
CA VAL A 18 -8.55 16.50 3.92
C VAL A 18 -7.25 15.71 3.79
N ILE A 19 -7.10 14.69 4.61
CA ILE A 19 -5.97 13.78 4.60
C ILE A 19 -6.45 12.45 4.03
N VAL A 20 -5.79 11.96 2.96
CA VAL A 20 -6.19 10.72 2.29
C VAL A 20 -5.06 9.70 2.41
N ILE A 21 -5.35 8.53 2.98
CA ILE A 21 -4.39 7.42 3.19
C ILE A 21 -4.98 6.16 2.58
N SER A 22 -4.13 5.27 2.05
CA SER A 22 -4.55 4.01 1.43
C SER A 22 -3.64 2.85 1.85
N ASP A 23 -4.14 1.61 1.74
CA ASP A 23 -3.33 0.38 1.80
C ASP A 23 -2.47 0.28 3.07
N ILE A 24 -3.12 0.41 4.22
CA ILE A 24 -2.45 0.41 5.53
C ILE A 24 -2.08 -1.02 5.95
N HIS A 25 -2.89 -2.01 5.53
CA HIS A 25 -2.60 -3.41 5.71
C HIS A 25 -2.25 -3.81 7.15
N GLY A 26 -3.06 -3.39 8.12
CA GLY A 26 -2.89 -3.75 9.52
C GLY A 26 -1.65 -3.15 10.19
N ASN A 27 -0.98 -2.16 9.58
CA ASN A 27 0.18 -1.50 10.15
C ASN A 27 -0.24 -0.28 10.99
N ILE A 28 -0.72 -0.55 12.20
CA ILE A 28 -1.20 0.50 13.11
C ILE A 28 -0.09 1.48 13.51
N ASP A 29 1.15 1.01 13.64
CA ASP A 29 2.27 1.85 14.05
C ASP A 29 2.59 2.90 12.97
N PHE A 30 2.63 2.49 11.69
CA PHE A 30 2.83 3.43 10.58
C PHE A 30 1.66 4.41 10.45
N PHE A 31 0.43 3.92 10.62
CA PHE A 31 -0.76 4.75 10.56
C PHE A 31 -0.75 5.85 11.62
N GLN A 32 -0.49 5.49 12.88
CA GLN A 32 -0.44 6.46 13.98
C GLN A 32 0.75 7.42 13.84
N ALA A 33 1.91 6.93 13.42
CA ALA A 33 3.08 7.76 13.19
C ALA A 33 2.84 8.79 12.07
N LEU A 34 2.22 8.36 10.96
CA LEU A 34 1.89 9.26 9.85
C LEU A 34 0.84 10.30 10.26
N LEU A 35 -0.23 9.92 10.98
CA LEU A 35 -1.21 10.86 11.50
C LEU A 35 -0.58 11.89 12.46
N THR A 36 0.35 11.45 13.31
CA THR A 36 1.10 12.35 14.19
C THR A 36 1.99 13.30 13.37
N GLN A 37 2.69 12.80 12.36
CA GLN A 37 3.59 13.59 11.51
C GLN A 37 2.84 14.67 10.75
N VAL A 38 1.67 14.35 10.16
CA VAL A 38 0.84 15.33 9.45
C VAL A 38 0.05 16.25 10.40
N GLY A 39 0.11 15.99 11.71
CA GLY A 39 -0.62 16.77 12.72
C GLY A 39 -2.13 16.68 12.55
N PHE A 40 -2.66 15.46 12.37
CA PHE A 40 -4.11 15.22 12.26
C PHE A 40 -4.85 15.71 13.51
N CYS A 41 -5.96 16.41 13.32
CA CYS A 41 -6.75 17.01 14.39
C CYS A 41 -8.27 16.97 14.10
N GLU A 42 -9.10 17.49 15.02
CA GLU A 42 -10.57 17.43 14.92
C GLU A 42 -11.14 18.28 13.76
N GLU A 43 -10.39 19.29 13.34
CA GLU A 43 -10.77 20.14 12.22
C GLU A 43 -10.50 19.50 10.85
N ASP A 44 -9.87 18.33 10.81
CA ASP A 44 -9.56 17.62 9.57
C ASP A 44 -10.68 16.64 9.19
N THR A 45 -10.68 16.24 7.93
CA THR A 45 -11.36 15.05 7.45
C THR A 45 -10.32 14.02 7.04
N LEU A 46 -10.39 12.81 7.57
CA LEU A 46 -9.57 11.67 7.17
C LEU A 46 -10.35 10.78 6.21
N ILE A 47 -9.78 10.50 5.04
CA ILE A 47 -10.32 9.53 4.07
C ILE A 47 -9.37 8.35 3.98
N ILE A 48 -9.89 7.14 4.23
CA ILE A 48 -9.16 5.88 4.06
C ILE A 48 -9.66 5.20 2.78
N LEU A 49 -8.77 5.01 1.81
CA LEU A 49 -9.10 4.46 0.49
C LEU A 49 -9.10 2.94 0.43
N GLY A 50 -9.45 2.27 1.52
CA GLY A 50 -9.50 0.80 1.57
C GLY A 50 -8.17 0.13 1.86
N ASP A 51 -8.21 -1.20 1.85
CA ASP A 51 -7.13 -2.10 2.25
C ASP A 51 -6.53 -1.71 3.62
N LEU A 52 -7.45 -1.48 4.57
CA LEU A 52 -7.13 -1.30 5.98
C LEU A 52 -6.54 -2.59 6.55
N LEU A 53 -7.08 -3.73 6.13
CA LEU A 53 -6.87 -5.04 6.69
C LEU A 53 -5.90 -5.88 5.87
N GLU A 54 -5.59 -7.07 6.40
CA GLU A 54 -4.76 -8.11 5.79
C GLU A 54 -3.28 -7.73 5.64
N LYS A 55 -2.44 -8.74 5.42
CA LYS A 55 -0.99 -8.62 5.15
C LYS A 55 -0.15 -8.01 6.29
N GLY A 56 -0.78 -7.64 7.42
CA GLY A 56 -0.15 -7.11 8.64
C GLY A 56 -0.73 -7.73 9.90
N GLU A 57 0.07 -7.80 10.96
CA GLU A 57 -0.29 -8.49 12.21
C GLU A 57 -1.26 -7.69 13.08
N GLY A 58 -1.54 -6.44 12.78
CA GLY A 58 -2.42 -5.56 13.56
C GLY A 58 -3.80 -5.27 12.93
N SER A 59 -4.29 -6.10 11.98
CA SER A 59 -5.53 -5.82 11.25
C SER A 59 -6.74 -5.64 12.17
N LEU A 60 -6.96 -6.53 13.14
CA LEU A 60 -8.10 -6.43 14.05
C LEU A 60 -7.97 -5.24 15.01
N THR A 61 -6.76 -4.97 15.49
CA THR A 61 -6.48 -3.82 16.35
C THR A 61 -6.69 -2.50 15.60
N LEU A 62 -6.19 -2.41 14.36
CA LEU A 62 -6.35 -1.23 13.51
C LEU A 62 -7.81 -1.00 13.14
N LEU A 63 -8.57 -2.06 12.80
CA LEU A 63 -10.00 -1.97 12.53
C LEU A 63 -10.75 -1.30 13.70
N ARG A 64 -10.54 -1.81 14.91
CA ARG A 64 -11.16 -1.25 16.13
C ARG A 64 -10.73 0.18 16.39
N HIS A 65 -9.45 0.48 16.17
CA HIS A 65 -8.93 1.85 16.30
C HIS A 65 -9.61 2.81 15.33
N VAL A 66 -9.76 2.44 14.05
CA VAL A 66 -10.48 3.26 13.06
C VAL A 66 -11.96 3.37 13.41
N MET A 67 -12.62 2.31 13.86
CA MET A 67 -14.00 2.36 14.34
C MET A 67 -14.17 3.34 15.51
N ASP A 68 -13.24 3.38 16.45
CA ASP A 68 -13.26 4.35 17.56
C ASP A 68 -12.99 5.78 17.06
N MET A 69 -12.11 5.94 16.06
CA MET A 69 -11.86 7.24 15.45
C MET A 69 -13.12 7.83 14.78
N THR A 70 -13.93 6.99 14.10
CA THR A 70 -15.18 7.46 13.46
C THR A 70 -16.20 8.02 14.45
N GLN A 71 -16.06 7.74 15.76
CA GLN A 71 -16.93 8.29 16.79
C GLN A 71 -16.49 9.68 17.29
N ARG A 72 -15.25 10.08 16.98
CA ARG A 72 -14.62 11.30 17.52
C ARG A 72 -14.25 12.31 16.45
N TYR A 73 -13.94 11.82 15.26
CA TYR A 73 -13.40 12.60 14.15
C TYR A 73 -14.23 12.38 12.89
N ASP A 74 -14.13 13.27 11.92
CA ASP A 74 -14.69 13.06 10.59
C ASP A 74 -13.79 12.10 9.79
N VAL A 75 -14.03 10.80 9.99
CA VAL A 75 -13.31 9.72 9.29
C VAL A 75 -14.26 9.06 8.30
N ARG A 76 -13.87 9.01 7.04
CA ARG A 76 -14.58 8.36 5.96
C ARG A 76 -13.71 7.22 5.42
N MET A 77 -14.32 6.11 5.04
CA MET A 77 -13.57 4.97 4.48
C MET A 77 -14.35 4.36 3.32
N VAL A 78 -13.65 3.99 2.25
CA VAL A 78 -14.18 3.12 1.19
C VAL A 78 -13.68 1.69 1.40
N CYS A 79 -14.40 0.73 0.85
CA CYS A 79 -14.03 -0.67 0.91
C CYS A 79 -12.91 -0.98 -0.10
N GLY A 80 -11.80 -1.56 0.35
CA GLY A 80 -10.79 -2.19 -0.49
C GLY A 80 -11.05 -3.67 -0.70
N ASN A 81 -10.29 -4.30 -1.59
CA ASN A 81 -10.46 -5.73 -1.88
C ASN A 81 -10.04 -6.66 -0.73
N CYS A 82 -9.24 -6.18 0.21
CA CYS A 82 -8.87 -6.94 1.40
C CYS A 82 -9.88 -6.77 2.55
N ASP A 83 -10.64 -5.68 2.59
CA ASP A 83 -11.54 -5.37 3.70
C ASP A 83 -12.79 -6.23 3.71
N ASN A 84 -13.20 -6.78 2.57
CA ASN A 84 -14.39 -7.60 2.47
C ASN A 84 -14.16 -9.09 2.83
N LEU A 85 -12.92 -9.51 3.06
CA LEU A 85 -12.59 -10.92 3.28
C LEU A 85 -13.35 -11.53 4.46
N ALA A 86 -13.39 -10.81 5.60
CA ALA A 86 -13.98 -11.32 6.83
C ALA A 86 -15.50 -11.52 6.70
N TYR A 87 -16.23 -10.57 6.13
CA TYR A 87 -17.67 -10.74 5.96
C TYR A 87 -18.02 -11.68 4.80
N ASN A 88 -17.24 -11.73 3.73
CA ASN A 88 -17.44 -12.70 2.66
C ASN A 88 -17.21 -14.15 3.13
N PHE A 89 -16.24 -14.36 4.02
CA PHE A 89 -16.00 -15.66 4.64
C PHE A 89 -17.23 -16.18 5.42
N VAL A 90 -18.00 -15.26 6.01
CA VAL A 90 -19.20 -15.57 6.79
C VAL A 90 -20.45 -15.63 5.90
N ASP A 91 -20.68 -14.61 5.08
CA ASP A 91 -21.94 -14.38 4.38
C ASP A 91 -22.05 -15.13 3.05
N CYS A 92 -20.90 -15.35 2.41
CA CYS A 92 -20.82 -15.89 1.05
C CYS A 92 -19.84 -17.07 0.94
N PRO A 93 -19.87 -18.07 1.83
CA PRO A 93 -18.87 -19.13 1.88
C PRO A 93 -18.79 -19.96 0.58
N ALA A 94 -19.88 -20.01 -0.20
CA ALA A 94 -19.92 -20.73 -1.48
C ALA A 94 -19.42 -19.91 -2.68
N GLN A 95 -19.26 -18.59 -2.55
CA GLN A 95 -18.85 -17.73 -3.67
C GLN A 95 -17.32 -17.69 -3.85
N ILE A 96 -16.57 -17.86 -2.76
CA ILE A 96 -15.12 -17.89 -2.78
C ILE A 96 -14.67 -19.34 -2.63
N PRO A 97 -13.92 -19.89 -3.61
CA PRO A 97 -13.49 -21.28 -3.55
C PRO A 97 -12.65 -21.56 -2.29
N GLU A 98 -12.85 -22.72 -1.67
CA GLU A 98 -12.06 -23.18 -0.52
C GLU A 98 -10.54 -23.13 -0.82
N SER A 99 -10.16 -23.48 -2.05
CA SER A 99 -8.77 -23.43 -2.51
C SER A 99 -8.14 -22.02 -2.45
N PHE A 100 -8.95 -20.96 -2.56
CA PHE A 100 -8.49 -19.59 -2.34
C PHE A 100 -8.09 -19.39 -0.88
N TYR A 101 -8.98 -19.75 0.06
CA TYR A 101 -8.68 -19.60 1.50
C TYR A 101 -7.46 -20.42 1.92
N VAL A 102 -7.34 -21.65 1.42
CA VAL A 102 -6.16 -22.50 1.71
C VAL A 102 -4.86 -21.81 1.29
N ARG A 103 -4.79 -21.29 0.07
CA ARG A 103 -3.60 -20.59 -0.41
C ARG A 103 -3.39 -19.27 0.31
N TYR A 104 -4.45 -18.48 0.47
CA TYR A 104 -4.38 -17.14 1.05
C TYR A 104 -3.97 -17.19 2.52
N LEU A 105 -4.66 -18.00 3.32
CA LEU A 105 -4.35 -18.16 4.74
C LEU A 105 -3.00 -18.86 4.95
N GLY A 106 -2.62 -19.79 4.07
CA GLY A 106 -1.29 -20.39 4.09
C GLY A 106 -0.17 -19.40 3.82
N LYS A 107 -0.39 -18.45 2.91
CA LYS A 107 0.59 -17.39 2.60
C LYS A 107 0.70 -16.35 3.72
N TRP A 108 -0.43 -15.86 4.22
CA TRP A 108 -0.47 -14.70 5.12
C TRP A 108 -0.46 -15.09 6.60
N GLY A 109 -0.98 -16.28 6.97
CA GLY A 109 -0.99 -16.76 8.35
C GLY A 109 -1.55 -15.73 9.32
N LYS A 110 -0.81 -15.41 10.39
CA LYS A 110 -1.21 -14.43 11.42
C LYS A 110 -1.42 -13.00 10.90
N LYS A 111 -0.98 -12.72 9.68
CA LYS A 111 -1.20 -11.43 9.00
C LYS A 111 -2.60 -11.32 8.39
N SER A 112 -3.42 -12.37 8.42
CA SER A 112 -4.82 -12.32 8.01
C SER A 112 -5.74 -12.04 9.19
N ILE A 113 -6.75 -11.19 8.99
CA ILE A 113 -7.75 -10.89 10.03
C ILE A 113 -8.48 -12.14 10.50
N LEU A 114 -8.69 -13.15 9.63
CA LEU A 114 -9.34 -14.41 10.01
C LEU A 114 -8.51 -15.19 11.05
N HIS A 115 -7.18 -15.19 10.94
CA HIS A 115 -6.31 -15.77 11.96
C HIS A 115 -6.36 -14.99 13.27
N GLN A 116 -6.36 -13.65 13.19
CA GLN A 116 -6.43 -12.79 14.38
C GLN A 116 -7.79 -12.96 15.10
N MET A 117 -8.89 -13.05 14.35
CA MET A 117 -10.21 -13.36 14.93
C MET A 117 -10.27 -14.75 15.53
N ALA A 118 -9.71 -15.76 14.85
CA ALA A 118 -9.64 -17.13 15.37
C ALA A 118 -8.82 -17.21 16.66
N GLU A 119 -7.68 -16.57 16.72
CA GLU A 119 -6.81 -16.49 17.89
C GLU A 119 -7.53 -15.84 19.09
N GLU A 120 -8.22 -14.72 18.87
CA GLU A 120 -8.95 -14.00 19.93
C GLU A 120 -10.06 -14.84 20.56
N VAL A 121 -10.75 -15.69 19.76
CA VAL A 121 -11.80 -16.57 20.27
C VAL A 121 -11.32 -17.97 20.66
N GLY A 122 -10.00 -18.22 20.58
CA GLY A 122 -9.39 -19.48 20.96
C GLY A 122 -9.71 -20.65 20.02
N LEU A 123 -10.04 -20.39 18.75
CA LEU A 123 -10.33 -21.40 17.74
C LEU A 123 -9.10 -21.70 16.88
N PRO A 124 -8.87 -22.97 16.51
CA PRO A 124 -7.84 -23.30 15.53
C PRO A 124 -8.25 -22.81 14.14
N LEU A 125 -7.27 -22.43 13.32
CA LEU A 125 -7.45 -22.13 11.89
C LEU A 125 -6.28 -22.74 11.12
N ARG A 126 -6.25 -24.06 11.01
CA ARG A 126 -5.18 -24.85 10.36
C ARG A 126 -5.51 -25.22 8.93
N GLY A 127 -6.80 -25.20 8.59
CA GLY A 127 -7.29 -25.57 7.28
C GLY A 127 -8.81 -25.66 7.20
N PRO A 128 -9.35 -26.17 6.07
CA PRO A 128 -10.77 -26.17 5.77
C PRO A 128 -11.68 -26.80 6.83
N ALA A 129 -11.18 -27.82 7.55
CA ALA A 129 -11.94 -28.46 8.61
C ALA A 129 -12.32 -27.51 9.77
N ASP A 130 -11.55 -26.44 9.97
CA ASP A 130 -11.78 -25.45 11.02
C ASP A 130 -12.72 -24.32 10.58
N TYR A 131 -12.94 -24.13 9.26
CA TYR A 131 -13.71 -23.00 8.72
C TYR A 131 -15.15 -22.92 9.24
N PRO A 132 -15.95 -24.01 9.33
CA PRO A 132 -17.32 -23.92 9.81
C PRO A 132 -17.42 -23.41 11.25
N ALA A 133 -16.50 -23.81 12.13
CA ALA A 133 -16.46 -23.34 13.51
C ALA A 133 -16.17 -21.84 13.59
N LEU A 134 -15.21 -21.35 12.80
CA LEU A 134 -14.86 -19.93 12.75
C LEU A 134 -15.99 -19.11 12.11
N GLN A 135 -16.60 -19.57 11.02
CA GLN A 135 -17.75 -18.91 10.37
C GLN A 135 -18.93 -18.73 11.34
N ALA A 136 -19.16 -19.71 12.21
CA ALA A 136 -20.21 -19.62 13.24
C ALA A 136 -19.83 -18.70 14.41
N ALA A 137 -18.52 -18.59 14.73
CA ALA A 137 -18.03 -17.79 15.84
C ALA A 137 -17.96 -16.30 15.50
N ILE A 138 -17.47 -15.93 14.30
CA ILE A 138 -17.24 -14.52 13.90
C ILE A 138 -18.51 -13.65 14.10
N PRO A 139 -19.71 -13.99 13.63
CA PRO A 139 -20.89 -13.14 13.83
C PRO A 139 -21.30 -12.97 15.29
N ARG A 140 -20.91 -13.88 16.16
CA ARG A 140 -21.24 -13.83 17.59
C ARG A 140 -20.25 -12.98 18.39
N HIS A 141 -19.00 -13.03 18.02
CA HIS A 141 -17.91 -12.36 18.78
C HIS A 141 -17.52 -11.01 18.18
N PHE A 142 -17.70 -10.80 16.86
CA PHE A 142 -17.31 -9.61 16.12
C PHE A 142 -18.48 -8.93 15.37
N PRO A 143 -19.68 -8.79 16.00
CA PRO A 143 -20.85 -8.24 15.29
C PRO A 143 -20.66 -6.77 14.89
N ARG A 144 -19.93 -5.98 15.69
CA ARG A 144 -19.65 -4.57 15.41
C ARG A 144 -18.68 -4.39 14.27
N GLU A 145 -17.60 -5.17 14.26
CA GLU A 145 -16.58 -5.19 13.21
C GLU A 145 -17.19 -5.59 11.86
N LEU A 146 -17.99 -6.66 11.83
CA LEU A 146 -18.71 -7.07 10.63
C LEU A 146 -19.70 -6.02 10.14
N ALA A 147 -20.47 -5.41 11.04
CA ALA A 147 -21.43 -4.35 10.68
C ALA A 147 -20.70 -3.14 10.07
N PHE A 148 -19.57 -2.74 10.65
CA PHE A 148 -18.75 -1.66 10.14
C PHE A 148 -18.23 -1.97 8.74
N LEU A 149 -17.58 -3.13 8.53
CA LEU A 149 -17.04 -3.54 7.24
C LEU A 149 -18.13 -3.63 6.15
N ARG A 150 -19.32 -4.19 6.49
CA ARG A 150 -20.45 -4.24 5.56
C ARG A 150 -21.03 -2.87 5.20
N SER A 151 -20.86 -1.88 6.07
CA SER A 151 -21.39 -0.52 5.84
C SER A 151 -20.53 0.31 4.89
N LEU A 152 -19.29 -0.08 4.64
CA LEU A 152 -18.36 0.70 3.84
C LEU A 152 -18.87 0.90 2.39
N PRO A 153 -18.89 2.13 1.86
CA PRO A 153 -19.20 2.38 0.45
C PRO A 153 -18.05 1.88 -0.44
N THR A 154 -18.34 1.67 -1.72
CA THR A 154 -17.32 1.35 -2.73
C THR A 154 -16.54 2.60 -3.10
N MET A 155 -17.16 3.77 -3.08
CA MET A 155 -16.53 5.05 -3.43
C MET A 155 -17.22 6.24 -2.75
N LEU A 156 -16.44 7.31 -2.58
CA LEU A 156 -16.93 8.63 -2.17
C LEU A 156 -16.81 9.59 -3.36
N VAL A 157 -17.83 10.39 -3.59
CA VAL A 157 -17.92 11.27 -4.77
C VAL A 157 -18.32 12.68 -4.40
N SER A 158 -17.56 13.66 -4.88
CA SER A 158 -17.91 15.07 -4.85
C SER A 158 -17.95 15.66 -6.27
N ASP A 159 -18.16 16.94 -6.40
CA ASP A 159 -18.13 17.60 -7.70
C ASP A 159 -16.70 17.63 -8.29
N ARG A 160 -15.66 17.68 -7.44
CA ARG A 160 -14.25 17.77 -7.84
C ARG A 160 -13.48 16.46 -7.72
N TYR A 161 -13.83 15.59 -6.77
CA TYR A 161 -13.08 14.39 -6.43
C TYR A 161 -13.94 13.13 -6.51
N LEU A 162 -13.28 12.03 -6.87
CA LEU A 162 -13.78 10.66 -6.76
C LEU A 162 -12.71 9.85 -6.03
N PHE A 163 -13.07 9.30 -4.88
CA PHE A 163 -12.20 8.46 -4.04
C PHE A 163 -12.67 7.01 -4.14
N VAL A 164 -11.82 6.15 -4.66
CA VAL A 164 -12.11 4.73 -4.89
C VAL A 164 -10.84 3.91 -4.71
N HIS A 165 -10.95 2.67 -4.22
CA HIS A 165 -9.75 1.89 -3.92
C HIS A 165 -8.99 1.46 -5.18
N GLY A 166 -9.62 0.73 -6.11
CA GLY A 166 -8.96 0.19 -7.31
C GLY A 166 -9.00 1.15 -8.50
N GLY A 167 -10.17 1.63 -8.86
CA GLY A 167 -10.35 2.51 -10.00
C GLY A 167 -11.77 2.49 -10.54
N VAL A 168 -12.02 3.26 -11.60
CA VAL A 168 -13.31 3.28 -12.30
C VAL A 168 -13.10 3.43 -13.82
N PRO A 169 -13.89 2.75 -14.66
CA PRO A 169 -13.78 2.90 -16.11
C PRO A 169 -14.42 4.19 -16.65
N ARG A 170 -15.25 4.86 -15.84
CA ARG A 170 -15.99 6.10 -16.17
C ARG A 170 -16.40 6.84 -14.91
N GLU A 171 -16.78 8.09 -15.02
CA GLU A 171 -17.20 8.95 -13.90
C GLU A 171 -18.71 9.29 -13.88
N ASP A 172 -19.48 8.74 -14.80
CA ASP A 172 -20.93 8.81 -14.85
C ASP A 172 -21.58 7.48 -14.49
N ARG A 173 -22.84 7.51 -14.04
CA ARG A 173 -23.62 6.30 -13.69
C ARG A 173 -22.82 5.29 -12.82
N LEU A 174 -22.17 5.81 -11.79
CA LEU A 174 -21.25 5.04 -10.95
C LEU A 174 -21.97 3.90 -10.22
N GLU A 175 -23.23 4.09 -9.85
CA GLU A 175 -24.07 3.09 -9.17
C GLU A 175 -24.41 1.87 -10.06
N GLU A 176 -24.19 1.99 -11.37
CA GLU A 176 -24.36 0.87 -12.30
C GLU A 176 -23.10 -0.01 -12.40
N LEU A 177 -21.97 0.47 -11.90
CA LEU A 177 -20.72 -0.27 -11.96
C LEU A 177 -20.76 -1.51 -11.03
N PRO A 178 -20.11 -2.61 -11.41
CA PRO A 178 -19.88 -3.70 -10.49
C PRO A 178 -18.90 -3.26 -9.39
N ALA A 179 -19.17 -3.65 -8.14
CA ALA A 179 -18.36 -3.22 -6.99
C ALA A 179 -16.94 -3.77 -7.02
N TRP A 180 -16.79 -5.06 -7.37
CA TRP A 180 -15.49 -5.73 -7.31
C TRP A 180 -14.41 -5.11 -8.20
N PRO A 181 -14.63 -4.81 -9.50
CA PRO A 181 -13.65 -4.10 -10.32
C PRO A 181 -13.27 -2.72 -9.79
N CYS A 182 -14.20 -2.02 -9.12
CA CYS A 182 -13.87 -0.72 -8.50
C CYS A 182 -12.97 -0.87 -7.26
N MET A 183 -13.02 -2.03 -6.59
CA MET A 183 -12.14 -2.34 -5.45
C MET A 183 -10.83 -3.01 -5.89
N LYS A 184 -10.81 -3.68 -7.06
CA LYS A 184 -9.65 -4.42 -7.54
C LYS A 184 -9.47 -4.21 -9.04
N ASP A 185 -8.68 -3.20 -9.37
CA ASP A 185 -8.29 -2.87 -10.74
C ASP A 185 -6.76 -2.82 -10.83
N ASP A 186 -6.17 -3.96 -11.18
CA ASP A 186 -4.74 -4.08 -11.35
C ASP A 186 -4.31 -3.21 -12.55
N ASP A 187 -3.31 -2.34 -12.36
CA ASP A 187 -2.76 -1.46 -13.39
C ASP A 187 -3.75 -0.40 -13.94
N PHE A 188 -4.62 0.16 -13.07
CA PHE A 188 -5.58 1.21 -13.44
C PHE A 188 -4.93 2.38 -14.22
N VAL A 189 -3.77 2.84 -13.80
CA VAL A 189 -3.06 3.94 -14.48
C VAL A 189 -2.61 3.53 -15.88
N GLY A 190 -2.23 2.28 -16.09
CA GLY A 190 -1.82 1.74 -17.40
C GLY A 190 -2.94 1.67 -18.42
N GLN A 191 -4.21 1.75 -18.01
CA GLN A 191 -5.38 1.72 -18.90
C GLN A 191 -5.66 3.06 -19.61
N TYR A 192 -4.88 4.10 -19.30
CA TYR A 192 -4.92 5.41 -19.98
C TYR A 192 -6.26 6.17 -19.88
N HIS A 193 -7.08 5.91 -18.86
CA HIS A 193 -8.27 6.72 -18.58
C HIS A 193 -7.91 8.18 -18.27
N SER A 194 -8.83 9.09 -18.54
CA SER A 194 -8.79 10.49 -18.11
C SER A 194 -10.21 10.95 -17.73
N PHE A 195 -10.27 11.86 -16.76
CA PHE A 195 -11.51 12.25 -16.08
C PHE A 195 -11.66 13.76 -16.01
N SER A 196 -12.87 14.24 -15.78
CA SER A 196 -13.12 15.64 -15.46
C SER A 196 -12.90 15.93 -13.97
N ARG A 197 -13.14 14.93 -13.10
CA ARG A 197 -12.84 14.96 -11.67
C ARG A 197 -11.46 14.36 -11.39
N TRP A 198 -10.87 14.74 -10.28
CA TRP A 198 -9.71 14.05 -9.76
C TRP A 198 -10.11 12.69 -9.20
N VAL A 199 -9.60 11.61 -9.79
CA VAL A 199 -9.77 10.24 -9.30
C VAL A 199 -8.56 9.86 -8.45
N VAL A 200 -8.80 9.63 -7.16
CA VAL A 200 -7.78 9.26 -6.18
C VAL A 200 -7.91 7.76 -5.88
N VAL A 201 -6.83 7.00 -6.10
CA VAL A 201 -6.80 5.54 -5.98
C VAL A 201 -5.66 5.03 -5.10
N GLY A 202 -5.84 3.82 -4.56
CA GLY A 202 -4.83 2.99 -3.90
C GLY A 202 -4.55 1.71 -4.67
N HIS A 203 -4.61 0.57 -3.98
CA HIS A 203 -4.61 -0.81 -4.48
C HIS A 203 -3.32 -1.28 -5.18
N TRP A 204 -2.86 -0.53 -6.16
CA TRP A 204 -1.69 -0.90 -6.97
C TRP A 204 -0.48 -0.08 -6.55
N PRO A 205 0.51 -0.69 -5.88
CA PRO A 205 1.70 0.05 -5.42
C PRO A 205 2.31 0.91 -6.52
N VAL A 206 2.49 2.18 -6.24
CA VAL A 206 2.96 3.17 -7.25
C VAL A 206 4.31 2.83 -7.86
N THR A 207 5.12 2.02 -7.16
CA THR A 207 6.38 1.48 -7.67
C THR A 207 6.17 0.59 -8.90
N LEU A 208 5.01 -0.06 -9.03
CA LEU A 208 4.70 -0.96 -10.14
C LEU A 208 4.44 -0.22 -11.46
N TYR A 209 4.12 1.08 -11.40
CA TYR A 209 3.99 1.93 -12.59
C TYR A 209 5.33 2.47 -13.11
N ARG A 210 6.42 2.30 -12.35
CA ARG A 210 7.72 2.93 -12.60
C ARG A 210 8.77 1.91 -13.03
N PRO A 211 9.11 1.82 -14.33
CA PRO A 211 10.00 0.77 -14.84
C PRO A 211 11.49 0.99 -14.52
N HIS A 212 11.91 2.20 -14.20
CA HIS A 212 13.32 2.56 -14.00
C HIS A 212 13.65 2.82 -12.53
N HIS A 213 12.91 3.70 -11.87
CA HIS A 213 13.18 4.12 -10.51
C HIS A 213 12.16 3.54 -9.54
N GLN A 214 12.63 2.86 -8.50
CA GLN A 214 11.79 2.31 -7.43
C GLN A 214 11.40 3.46 -6.46
N SER A 215 10.34 4.20 -6.82
CA SER A 215 9.82 5.29 -6.00
C SER A 215 8.42 4.96 -5.50
N ALA A 216 8.24 5.05 -4.18
CA ALA A 216 6.98 4.83 -3.49
C ALA A 216 6.16 6.12 -3.25
N CYS A 217 6.63 7.28 -3.75
CA CYS A 217 5.88 8.52 -3.69
C CYS A 217 4.61 8.49 -4.54
N PRO A 218 3.54 9.19 -4.16
CA PRO A 218 2.33 9.31 -4.95
C PRO A 218 2.62 9.59 -6.43
N LEU A 219 1.84 8.99 -7.31
CA LEU A 219 1.88 9.22 -8.73
C LEU A 219 0.74 10.17 -9.12
N VAL A 220 1.09 11.40 -9.50
CA VAL A 220 0.11 12.42 -9.88
C VAL A 220 0.17 12.65 -11.38
N LEU A 221 -0.98 12.55 -12.04
CA LEU A 221 -1.16 12.72 -13.47
C LEU A 221 -2.16 13.86 -13.76
N PRO A 222 -1.73 15.13 -13.73
CA PRO A 222 -2.64 16.28 -13.81
C PRO A 222 -3.46 16.31 -15.09
N HIS A 223 -2.85 15.97 -16.24
CA HIS A 223 -3.51 15.94 -17.53
C HIS A 223 -4.58 14.82 -17.68
N ARG A 224 -4.62 13.89 -16.74
CA ARG A 224 -5.59 12.78 -16.66
C ARG A 224 -6.53 12.91 -15.47
N HIS A 225 -6.24 13.83 -14.56
CA HIS A 225 -6.88 13.98 -13.25
C HIS A 225 -6.86 12.68 -12.43
N ILE A 226 -5.70 12.03 -12.33
CA ILE A 226 -5.52 10.81 -11.54
C ILE A 226 -4.41 11.02 -10.50
N VAL A 227 -4.67 10.54 -9.28
CA VAL A 227 -3.65 10.42 -8.21
C VAL A 227 -3.69 8.99 -7.67
N SER A 228 -2.55 8.29 -7.74
CA SER A 228 -2.36 6.97 -7.11
C SER A 228 -1.43 7.11 -5.92
N ILE A 229 -1.85 6.58 -4.74
CA ILE A 229 -1.15 6.87 -3.47
C ILE A 229 -0.66 5.63 -2.71
N ASP A 230 -0.87 4.41 -3.20
CA ASP A 230 -0.38 3.19 -2.53
C ASP A 230 1.16 3.15 -2.51
N GLY A 231 1.74 3.34 -1.33
CA GLY A 231 3.19 3.31 -1.10
C GLY A 231 3.77 1.91 -0.88
N GLY A 232 2.96 0.85 -0.95
CA GLY A 232 3.38 -0.54 -0.77
C GLY A 232 3.63 -0.94 0.69
N CYS A 233 3.00 -0.29 1.66
CA CYS A 233 3.11 -0.62 3.08
C CYS A 233 2.82 -2.11 3.32
N ASN A 234 3.69 -2.79 4.10
CA ASN A 234 3.65 -4.23 4.37
C ASN A 234 3.72 -5.16 3.15
N LEU A 235 3.68 -4.62 1.93
CA LEU A 235 3.80 -5.39 0.68
C LEU A 235 5.20 -5.38 0.09
N LYS A 236 5.91 -4.27 0.26
CA LYS A 236 7.26 -4.06 -0.30
C LYS A 236 8.28 -3.97 0.84
N CYS A 237 9.49 -4.46 0.59
CA CYS A 237 10.57 -4.40 1.57
C CYS A 237 10.99 -2.96 1.93
N ASP A 238 10.73 -2.01 1.03
CA ASP A 238 10.96 -0.57 1.16
C ASP A 238 9.65 0.23 1.17
N GLY A 239 8.51 -0.43 1.47
CA GLY A 239 7.18 0.19 1.49
C GLY A 239 7.06 1.34 2.48
N GLN A 240 6.11 2.21 2.21
CA GLN A 240 5.75 3.36 3.05
C GLN A 240 4.24 3.59 3.04
N LEU A 241 3.74 4.39 3.98
CA LEU A 241 2.42 5.00 3.87
C LEU A 241 2.54 6.41 3.32
N ASN A 242 1.63 6.76 2.42
CA ASN A 242 1.48 8.12 1.90
C ASN A 242 0.18 8.74 2.43
N ALA A 243 0.25 9.99 2.86
CA ALA A 243 -0.87 10.85 3.17
C ALA A 243 -0.96 11.96 2.12
N LEU A 244 -1.94 11.89 1.23
CA LEU A 244 -2.25 13.00 0.32
C LEU A 244 -3.00 14.06 1.14
N ILE A 245 -2.58 15.32 1.02
CA ILE A 245 -3.15 16.43 1.79
C ILE A 245 -3.79 17.42 0.82
N LEU A 246 -5.09 17.56 0.92
CA LEU A 246 -5.91 18.47 0.13
C LEU A 246 -6.44 19.59 1.04
N ARG A 247 -6.61 20.79 0.48
CA ARG A 247 -7.57 21.76 1.00
C ARG A 247 -8.79 21.70 0.09
N TRP A 248 -9.95 21.41 0.68
CA TRP A 248 -11.18 21.20 -0.09
C TRP A 248 -11.46 22.39 -1.00
N GLU A 249 -11.60 22.12 -2.31
CA GLU A 249 -11.80 23.09 -3.38
C GLU A 249 -10.63 24.05 -3.65
N GLU A 250 -9.46 23.83 -3.04
CA GLU A 250 -8.25 24.64 -3.25
C GLU A 250 -7.11 23.81 -3.87
N ASP A 251 -6.19 24.48 -4.54
CA ASP A 251 -4.88 23.99 -4.98
C ASP A 251 -3.78 24.72 -4.18
N PRO A 252 -2.58 24.16 -4.00
CA PRO A 252 -2.09 22.89 -4.52
C PRO A 252 -2.40 21.68 -3.62
N VAL A 253 -2.22 20.49 -4.19
CA VAL A 253 -2.21 19.21 -3.46
C VAL A 253 -0.79 18.91 -3.01
N THR A 254 -0.62 18.51 -1.75
CA THR A 254 0.67 18.11 -1.19
C THR A 254 0.58 16.67 -0.65
N TYR A 255 1.71 16.07 -0.26
CA TYR A 255 1.73 14.80 0.44
C TYR A 255 2.83 14.75 1.48
N GLU A 256 2.65 13.88 2.47
CA GLU A 256 3.68 13.41 3.38
C GLU A 256 3.74 11.89 3.36
N SER A 257 4.87 11.33 3.78
CA SER A 257 5.07 9.87 3.80
C SER A 257 5.78 9.44 5.08
N TYR A 258 5.52 8.20 5.49
CA TYR A 258 6.19 7.56 6.62
C TYR A 258 6.60 6.13 6.25
N ASP A 259 7.86 5.77 6.48
CA ASP A 259 8.41 4.45 6.15
C ASP A 259 8.97 3.66 7.35
N GLY A 260 9.10 4.31 8.52
CA GLY A 260 9.53 3.67 9.76
C GLY A 260 10.97 3.14 9.78
N PHE A 261 11.76 3.34 8.72
CA PHE A 261 13.14 2.85 8.68
C PHE A 261 14.08 3.69 9.54
N PRO A 262 15.16 3.08 10.08
CA PRO A 262 16.19 3.82 10.78
C PRO A 262 16.81 4.90 9.89
N LEU A 263 16.99 6.10 10.44
CA LEU A 263 17.63 7.20 9.72
C LEU A 263 19.15 7.14 9.85
N ALA A 264 19.85 7.56 8.80
CA ALA A 264 21.27 7.76 8.77
C ALA A 264 21.64 8.97 7.92
N VAL A 265 22.88 9.44 8.05
CA VAL A 265 23.43 10.55 7.27
C VAL A 265 24.50 10.01 6.32
N ALA A 266 24.41 10.36 5.05
CA ALA A 266 25.44 10.06 4.07
C ALA A 266 26.72 10.86 4.40
N ALA A 267 27.83 10.18 4.66
CA ALA A 267 29.10 10.83 4.91
C ALA A 267 29.82 11.24 3.62
N ASP A 268 29.64 10.47 2.58
CA ASP A 268 30.31 10.61 1.30
C ASP A 268 29.31 10.96 0.19
N GLY A 269 29.72 11.71 -0.81
CA GLY A 269 28.89 11.97 -1.99
C GLY A 269 28.88 10.76 -2.93
N GLN A 270 27.73 10.51 -3.57
CA GLN A 270 27.57 9.49 -4.60
C GLN A 270 26.82 10.09 -5.80
N GLN A 271 27.33 9.84 -6.99
CA GLN A 271 26.61 10.14 -8.23
C GLN A 271 25.53 9.09 -8.45
N GLY A 272 24.35 9.53 -8.85
CA GLY A 272 23.28 8.64 -9.28
C GLY A 272 23.53 8.08 -10.69
N ASP A 273 22.76 7.08 -11.04
CA ASP A 273 22.67 6.63 -12.43
C ASP A 273 21.20 6.63 -12.88
N ASP A 274 20.99 7.00 -14.15
CA ASP A 274 19.67 6.96 -14.78
C ASP A 274 19.47 5.68 -15.61
N ASP A 275 20.54 4.92 -15.88
CA ASP A 275 20.51 3.62 -16.52
C ASP A 275 20.31 2.51 -15.49
N CYS A 276 19.11 2.46 -14.92
CA CYS A 276 18.70 1.51 -13.90
C CYS A 276 17.36 0.87 -14.25
N ILE A 277 17.04 -0.24 -13.60
CA ILE A 277 15.74 -0.89 -13.71
C ILE A 277 15.10 -1.05 -12.33
N ASN A 278 13.78 -1.07 -12.34
CA ASN A 278 12.95 -1.52 -11.24
C ASN A 278 12.33 -2.87 -11.64
N ILE A 279 12.80 -3.98 -11.06
CA ILE A 279 12.14 -5.28 -11.17
C ILE A 279 10.84 -5.21 -10.40
N ARG A 280 9.72 -5.55 -11.06
CA ARG A 280 8.37 -5.40 -10.52
C ARG A 280 7.65 -6.73 -10.55
N TRP A 281 6.78 -6.97 -9.60
CA TRP A 281 6.02 -8.21 -9.47
C TRP A 281 5.44 -8.74 -10.80
N SER A 282 4.95 -7.86 -11.65
CA SER A 282 4.39 -8.24 -12.96
C SER A 282 5.43 -8.70 -13.99
N GLN A 283 6.73 -8.45 -13.74
CA GLN A 283 7.84 -8.70 -14.68
C GLN A 283 9.08 -9.21 -13.93
N ASN A 284 8.92 -10.08 -12.96
CA ASN A 284 9.99 -10.51 -12.05
C ASN A 284 10.65 -11.89 -12.31
N PRO A 285 10.39 -12.64 -13.39
CA PRO A 285 11.16 -13.82 -13.69
C PRO A 285 12.63 -13.50 -13.97
N VAL A 286 13.52 -14.29 -13.35
CA VAL A 286 14.98 -14.17 -13.50
C VAL A 286 15.62 -15.52 -13.75
N GLU A 287 16.77 -15.52 -14.41
CA GLU A 287 17.66 -16.68 -14.50
C GLU A 287 18.88 -16.44 -13.60
N VAL A 288 19.19 -17.37 -12.72
CA VAL A 288 20.36 -17.27 -11.84
C VAL A 288 21.59 -17.76 -12.61
N LEU A 289 22.49 -16.84 -12.95
CA LEU A 289 23.74 -17.13 -13.67
C LEU A 289 24.87 -17.59 -12.74
N ALA A 290 24.89 -17.05 -11.50
CA ALA A 290 25.83 -17.43 -10.46
C ALA A 290 25.26 -17.24 -9.08
N HIS A 291 25.42 -18.24 -8.22
CA HIS A 291 25.01 -18.18 -6.82
C HIS A 291 26.10 -17.56 -5.93
N GLY A 292 25.66 -16.73 -4.98
CA GLY A 292 26.51 -16.18 -3.93
C GLY A 292 25.80 -16.20 -2.58
N PRO A 293 26.53 -16.01 -1.48
CA PRO A 293 25.94 -16.12 -0.14
C PRO A 293 25.00 -14.96 0.20
N GLU A 294 25.21 -13.78 -0.33
CA GLU A 294 24.41 -12.58 -0.07
C GLU A 294 23.76 -12.03 -1.35
N PHE A 295 24.44 -12.18 -2.50
CA PHE A 295 23.95 -11.76 -3.82
C PHE A 295 24.11 -12.88 -4.82
N CYS A 296 23.11 -13.07 -5.65
CA CYS A 296 23.18 -13.90 -6.86
C CYS A 296 23.29 -13.00 -8.09
N ARG A 297 24.13 -13.40 -9.06
CA ARG A 297 24.17 -12.76 -10.39
C ARG A 297 23.03 -13.31 -11.22
N CYS A 298 22.10 -12.44 -11.63
CA CYS A 298 20.88 -12.84 -12.32
C CYS A 298 20.71 -12.10 -13.65
N LEU A 299 20.09 -12.78 -14.61
CA LEU A 299 19.55 -12.18 -15.82
C LEU A 299 18.05 -11.93 -15.62
N HIS A 300 17.62 -10.68 -15.66
CA HIS A 300 16.21 -10.32 -15.64
C HIS A 300 15.61 -10.57 -17.02
N LEU A 301 14.68 -11.52 -17.13
CA LEU A 301 14.22 -12.02 -18.42
C LEU A 301 13.46 -10.98 -19.24
N ALA A 302 12.69 -10.12 -18.60
CA ALA A 302 11.87 -9.11 -19.30
C ALA A 302 12.72 -7.98 -19.92
N SER A 303 13.84 -7.57 -19.29
CA SER A 303 14.68 -6.47 -19.80
C SER A 303 15.96 -6.95 -20.47
N GLY A 304 16.35 -8.22 -20.30
CA GLY A 304 17.66 -8.73 -20.71
C GLY A 304 18.85 -8.18 -19.90
N ARG A 305 18.58 -7.45 -18.80
CA ARG A 305 19.63 -6.86 -17.96
C ARG A 305 20.19 -7.87 -16.99
N THR A 306 21.50 -7.88 -16.85
CA THR A 306 22.19 -8.69 -15.84
C THR A 306 22.55 -7.82 -14.65
N LEU A 307 22.09 -8.23 -13.44
CA LEU A 307 22.30 -7.49 -12.20
C LEU A 307 22.53 -8.44 -11.01
N ASP A 308 23.00 -7.90 -9.90
CA ASP A 308 23.15 -8.65 -8.66
C ASP A 308 21.90 -8.45 -7.80
N ILE A 309 21.21 -9.53 -7.47
CA ILE A 309 20.00 -9.56 -6.64
C ILE A 309 20.33 -10.22 -5.31
N LEU A 310 19.78 -9.69 -4.21
CA LEU A 310 19.91 -10.31 -2.90
C LEU A 310 19.40 -11.74 -2.94
N THR A 311 20.16 -12.68 -2.38
CA THR A 311 19.84 -14.11 -2.45
C THR A 311 18.48 -14.42 -1.79
N ASP A 312 18.12 -13.74 -0.74
CA ASP A 312 16.83 -13.91 -0.05
C ASP A 312 15.65 -13.17 -0.70
N TYR A 313 15.91 -12.41 -1.79
CA TYR A 313 14.86 -11.87 -2.65
C TYR A 313 14.45 -12.87 -3.76
N LEU A 314 15.18 -13.97 -3.91
CA LEU A 314 14.88 -14.98 -4.92
C LEU A 314 13.95 -16.04 -4.33
N TYR A 315 12.92 -16.40 -5.09
CA TYR A 315 11.99 -17.46 -4.74
C TYR A 315 11.51 -18.23 -5.97
N GLU A 316 11.03 -19.45 -5.73
CA GLU A 316 10.48 -20.31 -6.79
C GLU A 316 8.95 -20.28 -6.76
N GLU A 317 8.34 -20.03 -7.90
CA GLU A 317 6.89 -20.10 -8.07
C GLU A 317 6.55 -20.75 -9.42
N GLY A 318 5.83 -21.88 -9.38
CA GLY A 318 5.43 -22.61 -10.58
C GLY A 318 6.61 -23.13 -11.43
N GLY A 319 7.76 -23.43 -10.80
CA GLY A 319 8.97 -23.88 -11.49
C GLY A 319 9.75 -22.75 -12.19
N VAL A 320 9.46 -21.50 -11.85
CA VAL A 320 10.15 -20.32 -12.37
C VAL A 320 10.80 -19.59 -11.21
N THR A 321 12.08 -19.28 -11.32
CA THR A 321 12.77 -18.41 -10.35
C THR A 321 12.33 -16.97 -10.57
N ARG A 322 11.91 -16.31 -9.49
CA ARG A 322 11.44 -14.93 -9.46
C ARG A 322 12.21 -14.13 -8.44
N ALA A 323 12.20 -12.82 -8.61
CA ALA A 323 12.74 -11.89 -7.64
C ALA A 323 11.60 -11.10 -6.97
N GLU A 324 11.76 -10.78 -5.69
CA GLU A 324 11.01 -9.69 -5.06
C GLU A 324 11.30 -8.38 -5.79
N ASP A 325 10.44 -7.39 -5.64
CA ASP A 325 10.64 -6.06 -6.23
C ASP A 325 12.00 -5.50 -5.77
N CYS A 326 12.85 -5.14 -6.72
CA CYS A 326 14.20 -4.66 -6.43
C CYS A 326 14.75 -3.82 -7.59
N THR A 327 15.81 -3.07 -7.30
CA THR A 327 16.44 -2.16 -8.25
C THR A 327 17.97 -2.27 -8.21
N ASP A 328 18.62 -1.96 -9.31
CA ASP A 328 20.06 -1.73 -9.38
C ASP A 328 20.45 -0.23 -9.37
N HIS A 329 19.45 0.66 -9.18
CA HIS A 329 19.65 2.11 -9.14
C HIS A 329 20.68 2.52 -8.08
N LYS A 330 21.67 3.31 -8.46
CA LYS A 330 22.57 4.00 -7.55
C LYS A 330 21.98 5.38 -7.26
N ILE A 331 21.59 5.58 -6.00
CA ILE A 331 20.96 6.85 -5.60
C ILE A 331 21.98 7.98 -5.52
N ALA A 332 21.64 9.16 -6.06
CA ALA A 332 22.44 10.37 -5.92
C ALA A 332 22.34 10.91 -4.49
N LEU A 333 23.47 11.05 -3.80
CA LEU A 333 23.53 11.62 -2.46
C LEU A 333 24.68 12.60 -2.32
N ARG A 334 24.48 13.61 -1.48
CA ARG A 334 25.51 14.57 -1.06
C ARG A 334 25.91 14.27 0.39
N PRO A 335 27.15 14.60 0.81
CA PRO A 335 27.50 14.55 2.23
C PRO A 335 26.52 15.39 3.05
N GLY A 336 26.00 14.80 4.13
CA GLY A 336 24.99 15.44 4.99
C GLY A 336 23.53 15.08 4.65
N ASP A 337 23.24 14.42 3.52
CA ASP A 337 21.89 13.99 3.20
C ASP A 337 21.40 12.93 4.21
N VAL A 338 20.18 13.15 4.74
CA VAL A 338 19.48 12.18 5.59
C VAL A 338 18.77 11.17 4.72
N VAL A 339 18.93 9.89 5.05
CA VAL A 339 18.30 8.76 4.34
C VAL A 339 17.67 7.79 5.30
N SER A 340 16.60 7.13 4.89
CA SER A 340 16.07 5.93 5.53
C SER A 340 16.88 4.71 5.10
N VAL A 341 17.32 3.86 6.04
CA VAL A 341 18.15 2.69 5.76
C VAL A 341 17.26 1.46 5.70
N VAL A 342 16.93 1.03 4.49
CA VAL A 342 16.09 -0.16 4.26
C VAL A 342 16.86 -1.43 4.62
N ARG A 343 18.12 -1.53 4.15
CA ARG A 343 18.94 -2.72 4.38
C ARG A 343 20.43 -2.42 4.28
N ARG A 344 21.23 -2.99 5.19
CA ARG A 344 22.69 -2.98 5.12
C ARG A 344 23.20 -4.31 4.56
N THR A 345 24.24 -4.24 3.74
CA THR A 345 24.87 -5.41 3.10
C THR A 345 26.40 -5.26 3.14
N SER A 346 27.11 -6.31 2.73
CA SER A 346 28.58 -6.28 2.58
C SER A 346 29.05 -5.28 1.50
N ARG A 347 28.16 -4.87 0.57
CA ARG A 347 28.51 -4.01 -0.58
C ARG A 347 27.99 -2.58 -0.46
N GLY A 348 27.39 -2.22 0.68
CA GLY A 348 26.77 -0.93 0.92
C GLY A 348 25.39 -1.06 1.56
N ALA A 349 24.52 -0.12 1.32
CA ALA A 349 23.16 -0.13 1.86
C ALA A 349 22.12 0.19 0.78
N LEU A 350 21.00 -0.50 0.83
CA LEU A 350 19.79 -0.03 0.18
C LEU A 350 19.21 1.05 1.06
N VAL A 351 19.12 2.26 0.53
CA VAL A 351 18.61 3.42 1.26
C VAL A 351 17.46 4.06 0.49
N LYS A 352 16.73 4.92 1.18
CA LYS A 352 15.59 5.61 0.61
C LYS A 352 15.67 7.10 0.94
N ARG A 353 15.43 7.94 -0.04
CA ARG A 353 15.34 9.39 0.12
C ARG A 353 14.23 9.91 -0.78
N ASP A 354 13.35 10.72 -0.22
CA ASP A 354 12.21 11.26 -0.97
C ASP A 354 11.38 10.13 -1.64
N GLY A 355 11.14 9.04 -0.90
CA GLY A 355 10.43 7.87 -1.39
C GLY A 355 11.14 7.07 -2.50
N LEU A 356 12.29 7.51 -2.98
CA LEU A 356 13.11 6.84 -3.99
C LEU A 356 14.12 5.93 -3.33
N SER A 357 14.08 4.63 -3.66
CA SER A 357 15.03 3.62 -3.19
C SER A 357 16.22 3.48 -4.14
N GLY A 358 17.39 3.24 -3.56
CA GLY A 358 18.59 2.96 -4.34
C GLY A 358 19.78 2.55 -3.48
N TRP A 359 20.79 1.99 -4.14
CA TRP A 359 22.01 1.53 -3.52
C TRP A 359 22.97 2.68 -3.24
N TYR A 360 23.49 2.72 -2.01
CA TYR A 360 24.53 3.64 -1.57
C TYR A 360 25.73 2.86 -1.05
N THR A 361 26.92 3.14 -1.60
CA THR A 361 28.16 2.43 -1.29
C THR A 361 29.11 3.22 -0.38
N GLY A 362 28.76 4.49 -0.08
CA GLY A 362 29.49 5.32 0.85
C GLY A 362 29.21 4.98 2.32
N ARG A 363 29.86 5.70 3.22
CA ARG A 363 29.69 5.52 4.67
C ARG A 363 28.41 6.19 5.17
N LEU A 364 27.70 5.51 6.06
CA LEU A 364 26.54 6.03 6.76
C LEU A 364 26.91 6.34 8.23
N LEU A 365 26.63 7.57 8.65
CA LEU A 365 26.78 8.02 10.03
C LEU A 365 25.44 7.97 10.76
N PRO A 366 25.42 7.85 12.11
CA PRO A 366 24.20 7.98 12.87
C PRO A 366 23.49 9.32 12.57
N ALA A 367 22.18 9.27 12.38
CA ALA A 367 21.39 10.49 12.24
C ALA A 367 21.24 11.21 13.58
N PRO A 368 21.17 12.55 13.61
CA PRO A 368 20.78 13.29 14.80
C PRO A 368 19.42 12.86 15.33
N PRO A 369 19.14 12.97 16.65
CA PRO A 369 17.86 12.54 17.23
C PRO A 369 16.63 13.28 16.67
N ASP A 370 16.82 14.48 16.15
CA ASP A 370 15.81 15.35 15.54
C ASP A 370 15.77 15.27 14.01
N ALA A 371 16.57 14.37 13.41
CA ALA A 371 16.57 14.17 11.97
C ALA A 371 15.18 13.69 11.50
N LYS A 372 14.74 14.24 10.39
CA LYS A 372 13.51 13.82 9.70
C LYS A 372 13.86 13.27 8.33
N PRO A 373 13.11 12.28 7.83
CA PRO A 373 13.22 11.89 6.42
C PRO A 373 12.97 13.11 5.52
N TYR A 374 13.70 13.18 4.44
CA TYR A 374 13.48 14.22 3.46
C TYR A 374 12.39 13.78 2.49
N PHE A 375 11.36 14.60 2.36
CA PHE A 375 10.33 14.49 1.31
C PHE A 375 10.21 15.85 0.63
N SER A 376 10.34 15.86 -0.70
CA SER A 376 10.10 17.06 -1.49
C SER A 376 8.62 17.41 -1.46
N PRO A 377 8.24 18.67 -1.21
CA PRO A 377 6.85 19.07 -1.36
C PRO A 377 6.45 18.89 -2.83
N LEU A 378 5.48 18.04 -3.09
CA LEU A 378 4.85 17.94 -4.41
C LEU A 378 3.92 19.14 -4.52
N THR A 379 4.15 20.00 -5.52
CA THR A 379 3.21 21.05 -5.89
C THR A 379 2.62 20.64 -7.23
N VAL A 380 1.32 20.35 -7.26
CA VAL A 380 0.57 20.01 -8.46
C VAL A 380 -0.19 21.22 -8.95
#